data_e46f3756620de285972b8ee54f2fc63d
#
_entry.id   e46f3756620de285972b8ee54f2fc63d
#
_cell.length_a   1.000
_cell.length_b   1.000
_cell.length_c   1.000
_cell.angle_alpha   90.00
_cell.angle_beta   90.00
_cell.angle_gamma   90.00
#
_symmetry.space_group_name_H-M   'P 1'
#
loop_
_entity.id
_entity.type
_entity.pdbx_description
1 polymer ?
#
loop_
_entity_poly.entity_id
_entity_poly.type
_entity_poly.pdbx_seq_one_letter_code
_entity_poly.pdbx_strand_id
1 'polypeptide(L)'
;LHPFYHGMDSPRAFHMNRWTEANPNRYADYPRIYSASSPHTAYNRNFCDQHLFDADYFRIKTLTLGYAVPAEVLKNVGLSALKVFVTGENLFTCRADKRMKDFDPETSGNVITALGTKSVAFGVNLTF
;
A
#
# COMPACT_ATOMS: atom_id res chain seq x y z
N LEU A 1 3.05 -7.62 12.96
CA LEU A 1 4.18 -7.15 12.15
C LEU A 1 5.38 -6.93 13.05
N HIS A 2 6.48 -7.62 12.78
CA HIS A 2 7.73 -7.41 13.50
C HIS A 2 8.42 -6.18 12.87
N PRO A 3 8.57 -5.07 13.59
CA PRO A 3 9.05 -3.82 13.00
C PRO A 3 10.53 -3.84 12.65
N PHE A 4 11.31 -4.74 13.23
CA PHE A 4 12.71 -4.97 12.89
C PHE A 4 12.95 -6.44 12.58
N TYR A 5 13.24 -6.70 11.34
CA TYR A 5 13.74 -7.98 10.90
C TYR A 5 15.25 -7.90 10.83
N HIS A 6 15.95 -8.67 11.70
CA HIS A 6 17.41 -8.84 11.69
C HIS A 6 18.26 -7.68 11.17
N GLY A 7 18.72 -6.80 12.00
CA GLY A 7 19.87 -5.88 11.83
C GLY A 7 20.29 -5.30 10.46
N MET A 8 19.66 -5.71 9.39
CA MET A 8 19.94 -5.29 8.00
C MET A 8 18.79 -4.52 7.35
N ASP A 9 17.65 -4.39 8.03
CA ASP A 9 16.49 -3.73 7.44
C ASP A 9 16.58 -2.22 7.61
N SER A 10 16.26 -1.52 6.53
CA SER A 10 16.13 -0.06 6.56
C SER A 10 14.99 0.37 7.46
N PRO A 11 15.17 1.42 8.28
CA PRO A 11 14.11 1.99 9.08
C PRO A 11 12.98 2.48 8.17
N ARG A 12 11.73 2.25 8.59
CA ARG A 12 10.53 2.71 7.88
C ARG A 12 10.06 4.04 8.43
N ALA A 13 9.14 4.68 7.72
CA ALA A 13 8.67 6.03 8.08
C ALA A 13 8.12 6.12 9.51
N PHE A 14 7.42 5.09 10.01
CA PHE A 14 6.88 5.09 11.37
C PHE A 14 7.97 5.05 12.46
N HIS A 15 9.19 4.57 12.16
CA HIS A 15 10.31 4.61 13.09
C HIS A 15 10.84 6.03 13.31
N MET A 16 10.49 6.98 12.44
CA MET A 16 10.89 8.38 12.62
C MET A 16 10.24 9.00 13.86
N ASN A 17 9.04 8.56 14.21
CA ASN A 17 8.33 8.99 15.42
C ASN A 17 8.63 8.09 16.63
N ARG A 18 9.85 7.59 16.73
CA ARG A 18 10.30 6.80 17.87
C ARG A 18 10.60 7.68 19.10
N TRP A 19 10.57 7.06 20.26
CA TRP A 19 11.07 7.67 21.46
C TRP A 19 12.60 7.90 21.37
N THR A 20 13.04 9.09 21.73
CA THR A 20 14.47 9.43 21.84
C THR A 20 14.69 10.28 23.09
N GLU A 21 15.94 10.33 23.61
CA GLU A 21 16.28 11.20 24.75
C GLU A 21 16.09 12.69 24.41
N ALA A 22 16.33 13.07 23.15
CA ALA A 22 16.11 14.44 22.68
C ALA A 22 14.63 14.79 22.51
N ASN A 23 13.78 13.78 22.28
CA ASN A 23 12.33 13.94 22.15
C ASN A 23 11.61 12.81 22.93
N PRO A 24 11.51 12.95 24.27
CA PRO A 24 10.90 11.95 25.14
C PRO A 24 9.37 11.98 25.00
N ASN A 25 8.86 11.44 23.91
CA ASN A 25 7.43 11.37 23.64
C ASN A 25 6.84 10.09 24.23
N ARG A 26 5.96 10.23 25.22
CA ARG A 26 5.23 9.13 25.85
C ARG A 26 4.33 8.36 24.85
N TYR A 27 3.85 9.04 23.82
CA TYR A 27 2.96 8.49 22.79
C TYR A 27 3.70 8.22 21.48
N ALA A 28 5.01 7.96 21.55
CA ALA A 28 5.78 7.59 20.38
C ALA A 28 5.24 6.29 19.78
N ASP A 29 5.19 6.22 18.44
CA ASP A 29 4.71 5.04 17.71
C ASP A 29 5.66 3.85 17.89
N TYR A 30 6.92 4.12 18.27
CA TYR A 30 7.95 3.12 18.44
C TYR A 30 8.88 3.43 19.61
N PRO A 31 9.34 2.41 20.37
CA PRO A 31 10.28 2.62 21.47
C PRO A 31 11.68 3.00 20.95
N ARG A 32 12.58 3.33 21.88
CA ARG A 32 13.98 3.61 21.57
C ARG A 32 14.63 2.47 20.79
N ILE A 33 15.34 2.81 19.73
CA ILE A 33 16.14 1.87 18.98
C ILE A 33 17.49 1.71 19.68
N TYR A 34 17.87 0.46 19.95
CA TYR A 34 19.15 0.09 20.50
C TYR A 34 20.00 -0.61 19.42
N SER A 35 21.34 -0.63 19.61
CA SER A 35 22.22 -1.41 18.75
C SER A 35 21.89 -2.91 18.86
N ALA A 36 22.21 -3.68 17.83
CA ALA A 36 21.92 -5.12 17.79
C ALA A 36 22.56 -5.90 18.95
N SER A 37 23.68 -5.41 19.47
CA SER A 37 24.43 -5.99 20.60
C SER A 37 23.87 -5.61 21.98
N SER A 38 22.90 -4.70 22.05
CA SER A 38 22.32 -4.29 23.31
C SER A 38 21.38 -5.34 23.89
N PRO A 39 21.44 -5.66 25.18
CA PRO A 39 20.49 -6.55 25.84
C PRO A 39 19.04 -6.01 25.78
N HIS A 40 18.88 -4.69 25.68
CA HIS A 40 17.56 -4.07 25.55
C HIS A 40 16.89 -4.30 24.20
N THR A 41 17.63 -4.71 23.18
CA THR A 41 17.08 -5.03 21.86
C THR A 41 16.12 -6.22 21.94
N ALA A 42 16.38 -7.19 22.81
CA ALA A 42 15.52 -8.34 23.01
C ALA A 42 14.13 -7.92 23.53
N TYR A 43 14.05 -6.96 24.43
CA TYR A 43 12.77 -6.45 24.94
C TYR A 43 11.93 -5.81 23.83
N ASN A 44 12.54 -5.01 22.97
CA ASN A 44 11.83 -4.34 21.87
C ASN A 44 11.37 -5.31 20.77
N ARG A 45 11.93 -6.53 20.75
CA ARG A 45 11.52 -7.60 19.83
C ARG A 45 10.43 -8.49 20.37
N ASN A 46 10.17 -8.45 21.68
CA ASN A 46 9.10 -9.22 22.27
C ASN A 46 7.75 -8.78 21.70
N PHE A 47 6.88 -9.75 21.48
CA PHE A 47 5.54 -9.48 21.01
C PHE A 47 4.78 -8.68 22.08
N CYS A 48 4.27 -7.52 21.70
CA CYS A 48 3.51 -6.65 22.57
C CYS A 48 2.43 -5.89 21.78
N ASP A 49 1.52 -5.25 22.46
CA ASP A 49 0.40 -4.54 21.86
C ASP A 49 0.82 -3.45 20.88
N GLN A 50 2.00 -2.84 21.08
CA GLN A 50 2.55 -1.87 20.13
C GLN A 50 2.85 -2.47 18.74
N HIS A 51 3.02 -3.79 18.64
CA HIS A 51 3.25 -4.49 17.38
C HIS A 51 1.95 -4.98 16.73
N LEU A 52 0.82 -4.75 17.37
CA LEU A 52 -0.49 -4.97 16.78
C LEU A 52 -0.90 -3.76 15.97
N PHE A 53 -1.26 -4.00 14.74
CA PHE A 53 -1.76 -3.00 13.81
C PHE A 53 -3.16 -3.38 13.39
N ASP A 54 -4.02 -2.39 13.30
CA ASP A 54 -5.32 -2.58 12.69
C ASP A 54 -5.11 -2.75 11.17
N ALA A 55 -5.44 -3.93 10.67
CA ALA A 55 -5.24 -4.29 9.27
C ALA A 55 -6.47 -4.01 8.41
N ASP A 56 -7.51 -3.37 8.94
CA ASP A 56 -8.67 -2.99 8.18
C ASP A 56 -8.31 -2.00 7.07
N TYR A 57 -8.78 -2.28 5.87
CA TYR A 57 -8.51 -1.44 4.72
C TYR A 57 -9.64 -1.47 3.70
N PHE A 58 -9.69 -0.44 2.90
CA PHE A 58 -10.53 -0.35 1.72
C PHE A 58 -9.63 -0.08 0.50
N ARG A 59 -9.81 -0.87 -0.56
CA ARG A 59 -9.03 -0.73 -1.80
C ARG A 59 -9.92 -0.76 -3.02
N ILE A 60 -9.70 0.19 -3.93
CA ILE A 60 -10.23 0.12 -5.29
C ILE A 60 -9.20 -0.66 -6.13
N LYS A 61 -9.46 -1.96 -6.27
CA LYS A 61 -8.54 -2.87 -7.00
C LYS A 61 -8.60 -2.61 -8.49
N THR A 62 -9.80 -2.53 -9.05
CA THR A 62 -9.98 -2.32 -10.49
C THR A 62 -11.18 -1.42 -10.70
N LEU A 63 -10.99 -0.39 -11.50
CA LEU A 63 -12.04 0.48 -11.97
C LEU A 63 -11.92 0.60 -13.49
N THR A 64 -12.97 0.19 -14.20
CA THR A 64 -13.03 0.32 -15.66
C THR A 64 -14.17 1.24 -16.04
N LEU A 65 -13.84 2.27 -16.80
CA LEU A 65 -14.81 3.15 -17.44
C LEU A 65 -14.74 2.93 -18.94
N GLY A 66 -15.88 2.66 -19.56
CA GLY A 66 -15.95 2.41 -21.00
C GLY A 66 -17.07 3.20 -21.63
N TYR A 67 -16.83 3.68 -22.84
CA TYR A 67 -17.81 4.36 -23.66
C TYR A 67 -17.94 3.63 -25.01
N ALA A 68 -19.16 3.23 -25.34
CA ALA A 68 -19.51 2.68 -26.65
C ALA A 68 -20.05 3.82 -27.53
N VAL A 69 -19.38 4.05 -28.64
CA VAL A 69 -19.81 5.08 -29.60
C VAL A 69 -21.09 4.63 -30.29
N PRO A 70 -22.13 5.48 -30.37
CA PRO A 70 -23.38 5.14 -31.04
C PRO A 70 -23.16 4.76 -32.52
N ALA A 71 -23.87 3.72 -32.97
CA ALA A 71 -23.76 3.20 -34.33
C ALA A 71 -24.05 4.25 -35.43
N GLU A 72 -24.88 5.25 -35.10
CA GLU A 72 -25.22 6.33 -36.01
C GLU A 72 -24.00 7.15 -36.46
N VAL A 73 -23.05 7.36 -35.54
CA VAL A 73 -21.80 8.07 -35.81
C VAL A 73 -20.85 7.21 -36.63
N LEU A 74 -20.90 5.90 -36.40
CA LEU A 74 -19.96 4.93 -37.03
C LEU A 74 -20.30 4.58 -38.48
N LYS A 75 -21.56 4.72 -38.90
CA LYS A 75 -22.01 4.45 -40.25
C LYS A 75 -21.21 5.21 -41.31
N ASN A 76 -20.77 6.41 -41.00
CA ASN A 76 -20.01 7.28 -41.91
C ASN A 76 -18.54 6.87 -42.04
N VAL A 77 -18.04 5.99 -41.18
CA VAL A 77 -16.62 5.60 -41.11
C VAL A 77 -16.42 4.14 -41.45
N GLY A 78 -17.50 3.40 -41.74
CA GLY A 78 -17.40 2.00 -42.11
C GLY A 78 -17.09 1.06 -40.95
N LEU A 79 -17.34 1.47 -39.73
CA LEU A 79 -17.16 0.67 -38.52
C LEU A 79 -18.50 0.14 -38.02
N SER A 80 -18.51 -1.13 -37.63
CA SER A 80 -19.69 -1.76 -37.03
C SER A 80 -19.82 -1.46 -35.54
N ALA A 81 -18.72 -1.39 -34.80
CA ALA A 81 -18.70 -0.99 -33.40
C ALA A 81 -17.36 -0.35 -33.02
N LEU A 82 -17.43 0.60 -32.09
CA LEU A 82 -16.26 1.25 -31.45
C LEU A 82 -16.55 1.40 -29.97
N LYS A 83 -15.66 0.82 -29.16
CA LYS A 83 -15.67 1.01 -27.70
C LYS A 83 -14.31 1.46 -27.23
N VAL A 84 -14.26 2.59 -26.54
CA VAL A 84 -13.07 3.08 -25.83
C VAL A 84 -13.22 2.83 -24.35
N PHE A 85 -12.15 2.46 -23.68
CA PHE A 85 -12.19 2.24 -22.23
C PHE A 85 -10.85 2.61 -21.57
N VAL A 86 -10.95 2.95 -20.31
CA VAL A 86 -9.81 3.15 -19.42
C VAL A 86 -9.99 2.25 -18.20
N THR A 87 -8.96 1.52 -17.87
CA THR A 87 -8.92 0.64 -16.70
C THR A 87 -7.80 1.11 -15.79
N GLY A 88 -8.14 1.36 -14.53
CA GLY A 88 -7.17 1.66 -13.49
C GLY A 88 -7.13 0.54 -12.47
N GLU A 89 -5.93 0.16 -12.06
CA GLU A 89 -5.69 -0.87 -11.06
C GLU A 89 -4.99 -0.30 -9.83
N ASN A 90 -5.38 -0.79 -8.66
CA ASN A 90 -4.84 -0.37 -7.36
C ASN A 90 -4.84 1.16 -7.15
N LEU A 91 -5.86 1.84 -7.65
CA LEU A 91 -5.92 3.30 -7.71
C LEU A 91 -5.87 3.93 -6.33
N PHE A 92 -6.56 3.34 -5.38
CA PHE A 92 -6.70 3.90 -4.05
C PHE A 92 -6.72 2.81 -2.99
N THR A 93 -5.98 3.03 -1.89
CA THR A 93 -6.02 2.19 -0.69
C THR A 93 -6.11 3.08 0.53
N CYS A 94 -7.18 2.95 1.30
CA CYS A 94 -7.35 3.55 2.61
C CYS A 94 -7.08 2.47 3.67
N ARG A 95 -6.35 2.80 4.72
CA ARG A 95 -6.01 1.90 5.82
C ARG A 95 -6.49 2.52 7.12
N ALA A 96 -6.98 1.70 8.05
CA ALA A 96 -7.41 2.15 9.36
C ALA A 96 -6.23 2.66 10.18
N ASP A 97 -5.13 1.91 10.22
CA ASP A 97 -3.92 2.31 10.94
C ASP A 97 -2.93 3.05 10.03
N LYS A 98 -2.58 4.30 10.40
CA LYS A 98 -1.63 5.14 9.66
C LYS A 98 -0.22 4.54 9.63
N ARG A 99 0.16 3.72 10.63
CA ARG A 99 1.45 3.04 10.71
C ARG A 99 1.60 1.98 9.61
N MET A 100 0.46 1.51 9.05
CA MET A 100 0.42 0.56 7.95
C MET A 100 0.71 1.17 6.56
N LYS A 101 1.09 2.45 6.50
CA LYS A 101 1.31 3.16 5.23
C LYS A 101 2.34 2.48 4.33
N ASP A 102 3.40 1.96 4.92
CA ASP A 102 4.52 1.34 4.21
C ASP A 102 4.34 -0.18 4.02
N PHE A 103 3.17 -0.71 4.36
CA PHE A 103 2.86 -2.13 4.25
C PHE A 103 1.63 -2.34 3.36
N ASP A 104 1.61 -3.47 2.66
CA ASP A 104 0.39 -3.89 1.97
C ASP A 104 -0.46 -4.72 2.95
N PRO A 105 -1.69 -4.29 3.27
CA PRO A 105 -2.55 -5.00 4.21
C PRO A 105 -2.96 -6.40 3.74
N GLU A 106 -2.88 -6.68 2.44
CA GLU A 106 -3.18 -8.01 1.88
C GLU A 106 -2.05 -9.01 2.07
N THR A 107 -0.83 -8.53 2.24
CA THR A 107 0.34 -9.38 2.46
C THR A 107 0.62 -9.52 3.94
N SER A 108 -0.22 -10.27 4.64
CA SER A 108 -0.09 -10.48 6.07
C SER A 108 1.26 -11.10 6.43
N GLY A 109 2.06 -10.36 7.17
CA GLY A 109 3.27 -10.88 7.82
C GLY A 109 4.55 -10.93 6.98
N ASN A 110 4.51 -10.69 5.70
CA ASN A 110 5.70 -10.72 4.86
C ASN A 110 6.23 -9.31 4.57
N VAL A 111 7.29 -8.93 5.26
CA VAL A 111 7.89 -7.57 5.19
C VAL A 111 8.57 -7.29 3.85
N ILE A 112 8.76 -8.33 3.04
CA ILE A 112 9.57 -8.30 1.80
C ILE A 112 8.68 -8.10 0.58
N THR A 113 7.37 -8.19 0.71
CA THR A 113 6.46 -8.06 -0.44
C THR A 113 6.40 -6.61 -0.93
N ALA A 114 6.69 -6.44 -2.20
CA ALA A 114 6.60 -5.14 -2.85
C ALA A 114 5.17 -4.59 -2.75
N LEU A 115 5.06 -3.30 -2.52
CA LEU A 115 3.77 -2.60 -2.58
C LEU A 115 3.17 -2.78 -3.97
N GLY A 116 1.87 -3.03 -4.03
CA GLY A 116 1.15 -3.16 -5.30
C GLY A 116 1.34 -1.92 -6.17
N THR A 117 1.70 -2.14 -7.42
CA THR A 117 1.87 -1.06 -8.40
C THR A 117 0.50 -0.52 -8.81
N LYS A 118 0.41 0.79 -8.94
CA LYS A 118 -0.74 1.44 -9.57
C LYS A 118 -0.54 1.43 -11.08
N SER A 119 -1.56 1.04 -11.82
CA SER A 119 -1.52 1.05 -13.27
C SER A 119 -2.76 1.73 -13.85
N VAL A 120 -2.60 2.34 -15.01
CA VAL A 120 -3.70 2.87 -15.82
C VAL A 120 -3.47 2.42 -17.25
N ALA A 121 -4.45 1.72 -17.81
CA ALA A 121 -4.43 1.24 -19.18
C ALA A 121 -5.56 1.87 -19.98
N PHE A 122 -5.27 2.21 -21.22
CA PHE A 122 -6.25 2.69 -22.20
C PHE A 122 -6.43 1.61 -23.28
N GLY A 123 -7.66 1.36 -23.65
CA GLY A 123 -7.96 0.38 -24.68
C GLY A 123 -9.04 0.85 -25.63
N VAL A 124 -8.97 0.34 -26.85
CA VAL A 124 -9.95 0.58 -27.92
C VAL A 124 -10.30 -0.75 -28.56
N ASN A 125 -11.59 -1.05 -28.62
CA ASN A 125 -12.11 -2.18 -29.35
C ASN A 125 -12.81 -1.68 -30.62
N LEU A 126 -12.35 -2.18 -31.77
CA LEU A 126 -12.89 -1.86 -33.08
C LEU A 126 -13.49 -3.11 -33.71
N THR A 127 -14.66 -2.97 -34.30
CA THR A 127 -15.28 -4.02 -35.13
C THR A 127 -15.63 -3.41 -36.45
N PHE A 128 -15.18 -4.08 -37.53
CA PHE A 128 -15.40 -3.67 -38.89
C PHE A 128 -16.60 -4.39 -39.49
#